data_1183ad9ae1bd334495e9125fc0330dac
#
_entry.id   1183ad9ae1bd334495e9125fc0330dac
#
_cell.length_a   1.000
_cell.length_b   1.000
_cell.length_c   1.000
_cell.angle_alpha   90.00
_cell.angle_beta   90.00
_cell.angle_gamma   90.00
#
_symmetry.space_group_name_H-M   'P 1'
#
loop_
_entity.id
_entity.type
_entity.pdbx_description
1 polymer ?
#
loop_
_entity_poly.entity_id
_entity_poly.type
_entity_poly.pdbx_seq_one_letter_code
_entity_poly.pdbx_strand_id
1 'polypeptide(L)'
;LLLLHEQQPDVIGYSLERRPLNVYTFGSGGHQRMIVADIHGGDEWNTLTLANQLIKYLNQYPDIVPDNVTLYILPSLNPDGEARAHDKYGRLNDNGVDLNRNFPINWQADWNRAGCWNYLPSSSGTGPGSEAETQALMNFIDSHKIEALISYHSAALGIFPGGNPWDENSTRLAESIAQVSSYRYPPLDTGCIYSGTLPDYAVSKGIAAVDIELTNHIETDFDMNLNILQVLLDWQ
;
A
#
# COMPACT_ATOMS: atom_id res chain seq x y z
N LEU A 1 29.35 15.37 -14.22
CA LEU A 1 28.65 14.93 -13.00
C LEU A 1 27.23 15.46 -13.10
N LEU A 2 26.27 14.65 -13.53
CA LEU A 2 24.85 14.96 -13.32
C LEU A 2 24.64 14.91 -11.80
N LEU A 3 24.28 16.03 -11.21
CA LEU A 3 23.74 16.06 -9.86
C LEU A 3 22.42 15.27 -9.92
N LEU A 4 22.38 14.08 -9.36
CA LEU A 4 21.15 13.36 -9.14
C LEU A 4 20.28 14.25 -8.25
N HIS A 5 19.21 14.79 -8.79
CA HIS A 5 18.23 15.56 -8.04
C HIS A 5 17.38 14.52 -7.31
N GLU A 6 17.74 14.22 -6.05
CA GLU A 6 16.89 13.38 -5.22
C GLU A 6 15.55 14.09 -5.01
N GLN A 7 14.47 13.41 -5.35
CA GLN A 7 13.11 13.90 -5.09
C GLN A 7 12.95 14.16 -3.59
N GLN A 8 12.50 15.34 -3.24
CA GLN A 8 12.11 15.66 -1.87
C GLN A 8 10.65 15.26 -1.68
N PRO A 9 10.31 14.60 -0.58
CA PRO A 9 8.93 14.19 -0.34
C PRO A 9 8.06 15.36 0.11
N ASP A 10 6.78 15.27 -0.21
CA ASP A 10 5.73 16.07 0.39
C ASP A 10 5.20 15.39 1.67
N VAL A 11 5.06 16.14 2.76
CA VAL A 11 4.48 15.62 3.99
C VAL A 11 2.96 15.73 3.91
N ILE A 12 2.26 14.59 3.81
CA ILE A 12 0.79 14.54 3.71
C ILE A 12 0.08 14.52 5.06
N GLY A 13 0.81 14.27 6.14
CA GLY A 13 0.31 14.18 7.51
C GLY A 13 1.38 13.68 8.46
N TYR A 14 0.95 13.34 9.66
CA TYR A 14 1.83 12.83 10.71
C TYR A 14 1.18 11.66 11.43
N SER A 15 1.98 10.68 11.83
CA SER A 15 1.56 9.61 12.73
C SER A 15 1.24 10.13 14.14
N LEU A 16 0.78 9.25 15.01
CA LEU A 16 0.51 9.59 16.43
C LEU A 16 1.75 10.12 17.14
N GLU A 17 2.92 9.51 16.93
CA GLU A 17 4.21 9.94 17.47
C GLU A 17 4.85 11.07 16.66
N ARG A 18 4.08 11.75 15.81
CA ARG A 18 4.50 12.93 15.03
C ARG A 18 5.61 12.63 14.00
N ARG A 19 5.72 11.40 13.52
CA ARG A 19 6.57 11.07 12.38
C ARG A 19 5.87 11.48 11.09
N PRO A 20 6.59 12.12 10.14
CA PRO A 20 5.97 12.59 8.90
C PRO A 20 5.57 11.39 7.99
N LEU A 21 4.41 11.51 7.38
CA LEU A 21 3.96 10.63 6.30
C LEU A 21 4.40 11.26 4.98
N ASN A 22 5.46 10.71 4.39
CA ASN A 22 6.16 11.28 3.26
C ASN A 22 5.68 10.65 1.95
N VAL A 23 5.23 11.44 0.99
CA VAL A 23 4.92 10.99 -0.38
C VAL A 23 5.95 11.52 -1.36
N TYR A 24 6.56 10.64 -2.13
CA TYR A 24 7.48 10.97 -3.22
C TYR A 24 6.70 11.00 -4.54
N THR A 25 6.97 12.04 -5.36
CA THR A 25 6.29 12.25 -6.64
C THR A 25 7.26 12.11 -7.80
N PHE A 26 6.94 11.27 -8.77
CA PHE A 26 7.72 11.07 -10.00
C PHE A 26 6.87 11.35 -11.23
N GLY A 27 7.41 12.10 -12.19
CA GLY A 27 6.67 12.57 -13.35
C GLY A 27 5.69 13.70 -13.03
N SER A 28 4.93 14.15 -14.03
CA SER A 28 3.97 15.24 -13.91
C SER A 28 2.79 15.13 -14.90
N GLY A 29 2.54 13.91 -15.37
CA GLY A 29 1.48 13.63 -16.32
C GLY A 29 0.08 13.57 -15.68
N GLY A 30 -0.92 13.52 -16.55
CA GLY A 30 -2.34 13.53 -16.12
C GLY A 30 -2.83 12.20 -15.56
N HIS A 31 -2.20 11.07 -15.94
CA HIS A 31 -2.55 9.73 -15.43
C HIS A 31 -1.85 9.47 -14.11
N GLN A 32 -2.59 9.39 -13.02
CA GLN A 32 -2.02 9.29 -11.68
C GLN A 32 -2.05 7.86 -11.15
N ARG A 33 -0.93 7.42 -10.58
CA ARG A 33 -0.70 6.08 -10.01
C ARG A 33 -0.17 6.22 -8.58
N MET A 34 -0.44 5.22 -7.73
CA MET A 34 0.03 5.25 -6.37
C MET A 34 0.56 3.90 -5.89
N ILE A 35 1.64 3.94 -5.14
CA ILE A 35 2.16 2.83 -4.34
C ILE A 35 2.10 3.23 -2.88
N VAL A 36 1.54 2.35 -2.04
CA VAL A 36 1.54 2.46 -0.58
C VAL A 36 2.25 1.25 -0.02
N ALA A 37 3.13 1.45 0.96
CA ALA A 37 3.82 0.36 1.64
C ALA A 37 3.79 0.58 3.16
N ASP A 38 4.23 -0.43 3.89
CA ASP A 38 4.44 -0.39 5.34
C ASP A 38 3.18 0.07 6.12
N ILE A 39 2.02 -0.42 5.67
CA ILE A 39 0.75 -0.17 6.37
C ILE A 39 0.70 -0.92 7.70
N HIS A 40 1.40 -2.07 7.76
CA HIS A 40 1.55 -2.91 8.93
C HIS A 40 2.91 -2.72 9.65
N GLY A 41 3.54 -1.57 9.47
CA GLY A 41 4.76 -1.19 10.17
C GLY A 41 5.84 -2.27 10.11
N GLY A 42 6.60 -2.40 11.17
CA GLY A 42 7.73 -3.30 11.24
C GLY A 42 7.42 -4.81 11.16
N ASP A 43 6.16 -5.25 11.22
CA ASP A 43 5.78 -6.65 10.94
C ASP A 43 6.02 -6.99 9.46
N GLU A 44 5.83 -5.99 8.59
CA GLU A 44 6.01 -6.10 7.14
C GLU A 44 7.07 -5.10 6.62
N TRP A 45 8.14 -4.87 7.42
CA TRP A 45 9.21 -3.89 7.18
C TRP A 45 9.89 -4.02 5.80
N ASN A 46 9.87 -5.21 5.19
CA ASN A 46 10.44 -5.41 3.87
C ASN A 46 9.66 -4.67 2.77
N THR A 47 8.40 -4.33 3.00
CA THR A 47 7.61 -3.50 2.06
C THR A 47 8.11 -2.05 2.05
N LEU A 48 8.48 -1.48 3.22
CA LEU A 48 9.19 -0.19 3.30
C LEU A 48 10.51 -0.24 2.54
N THR A 49 11.27 -1.33 2.72
CA THR A 49 12.54 -1.52 2.03
C THR A 49 12.34 -1.56 0.52
N LEU A 50 11.32 -2.27 0.02
CA LEU A 50 10.96 -2.28 -1.40
C LEU A 50 10.63 -0.87 -1.90
N ALA A 51 9.75 -0.15 -1.20
CA ALA A 51 9.36 1.21 -1.60
C ALA A 51 10.59 2.15 -1.70
N ASN A 52 11.51 2.08 -0.74
CA ASN A 52 12.75 2.85 -0.77
C ASN A 52 13.69 2.43 -1.92
N GLN A 53 13.74 1.15 -2.27
CA GLN A 53 14.47 0.67 -3.45
C GLN A 53 13.86 1.22 -4.75
N LEU A 54 12.53 1.24 -4.87
CA LEU A 54 11.83 1.82 -6.03
C LEU A 54 12.08 3.33 -6.12
N ILE A 55 12.00 4.07 -5.02
CA ILE A 55 12.30 5.51 -4.97
C ILE A 55 13.74 5.77 -5.44
N LYS A 56 14.71 5.01 -4.93
CA LYS A 56 16.11 5.12 -5.34
C LYS A 56 16.30 4.82 -6.82
N TYR A 57 15.65 3.78 -7.32
CA TYR A 57 15.69 3.39 -8.72
C TYR A 57 15.12 4.47 -9.64
N LEU A 58 13.97 5.04 -9.30
CA LEU A 58 13.33 6.11 -10.06
C LEU A 58 14.12 7.43 -10.03
N ASN A 59 14.80 7.75 -8.91
CA ASN A 59 15.74 8.87 -8.87
C ASN A 59 16.93 8.67 -9.81
N GLN A 60 17.38 7.42 -9.98
CA GLN A 60 18.49 7.08 -10.88
C GLN A 60 18.04 7.01 -12.35
N TYR A 61 16.80 6.61 -12.60
CA TYR A 61 16.23 6.39 -13.95
C TYR A 61 14.88 7.10 -14.12
N PRO A 62 14.83 8.45 -14.06
CA PRO A 62 13.58 9.19 -14.06
C PRO A 62 12.75 9.00 -15.34
N ASP A 63 13.40 8.73 -16.48
CA ASP A 63 12.76 8.53 -17.79
C ASP A 63 11.92 7.24 -17.88
N ILE A 64 11.94 6.39 -16.84
CA ILE A 64 11.08 5.20 -16.76
C ILE A 64 9.63 5.59 -16.55
N VAL A 65 9.35 6.70 -15.85
CA VAL A 65 8.00 7.22 -15.70
C VAL A 65 7.60 7.95 -16.99
N PRO A 66 6.57 7.49 -17.71
CA PRO A 66 6.14 8.13 -18.95
C PRO A 66 5.71 9.59 -18.73
N ASP A 67 5.92 10.44 -19.74
CA ASP A 67 5.61 11.89 -19.66
C ASP A 67 4.13 12.18 -19.31
N ASN A 68 3.22 11.27 -19.65
CA ASN A 68 1.79 11.39 -19.36
C ASN A 68 1.38 10.83 -18.00
N VAL A 69 2.33 10.32 -17.21
CA VAL A 69 2.07 9.68 -15.90
C VAL A 69 2.65 10.50 -14.76
N THR A 70 1.95 10.49 -13.62
CA THR A 70 2.46 10.88 -12.30
C THR A 70 2.36 9.68 -11.38
N LEU A 71 3.47 9.29 -10.76
CA LEU A 71 3.54 8.22 -9.77
C LEU A 71 3.81 8.79 -8.39
N TYR A 72 2.95 8.44 -7.44
CA TYR A 72 3.10 8.73 -6.01
C TYR A 72 3.57 7.49 -5.27
N ILE A 73 4.56 7.62 -4.39
CA ILE A 73 5.01 6.53 -3.51
C ILE A 73 4.97 7.02 -2.06
N LEU A 74 4.14 6.37 -1.24
CA LEU A 74 4.12 6.50 0.23
C LEU A 74 4.87 5.30 0.81
N PRO A 75 6.14 5.45 1.22
CA PRO A 75 6.97 4.31 1.65
C PRO A 75 6.54 3.72 3.00
N SER A 76 5.95 4.52 3.88
CA SER A 76 5.42 4.02 5.15
C SER A 76 4.16 4.77 5.55
N LEU A 77 3.08 4.01 5.76
CA LEU A 77 1.86 4.54 6.39
C LEU A 77 1.90 4.39 7.92
N ASN A 78 2.68 3.44 8.46
CA ASN A 78 2.80 3.18 9.90
C ASN A 78 4.25 3.33 10.40
N PRO A 79 4.82 4.54 10.33
CA PRO A 79 6.20 4.76 10.76
C PRO A 79 6.40 4.58 12.28
N ASP A 80 5.35 4.58 13.09
CA ASP A 80 5.42 4.32 14.52
C ASP A 80 5.60 2.83 14.79
N GLY A 81 4.85 1.98 14.08
CA GLY A 81 5.01 0.54 14.12
C GLY A 81 6.40 0.10 13.64
N GLU A 82 6.87 0.69 12.53
CA GLU A 82 8.22 0.45 12.00
C GLU A 82 9.31 0.80 13.03
N ALA A 83 9.20 1.94 13.68
CA ALA A 83 10.17 2.37 14.70
C ALA A 83 10.12 1.54 15.97
N ARG A 84 9.00 0.85 16.23
CA ARG A 84 8.79 0.08 17.46
C ARG A 84 9.47 -1.29 17.41
N ALA A 85 9.28 -2.06 16.36
CA ALA A 85 9.83 -3.42 16.26
C ALA A 85 9.69 -3.96 14.83
N HIS A 86 10.67 -4.75 14.37
CA HIS A 86 10.62 -5.53 13.12
C HIS A 86 10.09 -6.95 13.40
N ASP A 87 8.90 -7.04 13.93
CA ASP A 87 8.16 -8.27 14.19
C ASP A 87 6.68 -7.95 14.42
N LYS A 88 5.89 -8.93 14.87
CA LYS A 88 4.46 -8.78 15.15
C LYS A 88 4.09 -7.58 16.06
N TYR A 89 5.01 -7.08 16.87
CA TYR A 89 4.76 -5.91 17.72
C TYR A 89 4.84 -4.59 16.94
N GLY A 90 5.41 -4.62 15.74
CA GLY A 90 5.44 -3.48 14.81
C GLY A 90 4.18 -3.32 13.96
N ARG A 91 3.27 -4.31 13.93
CA ARG A 91 2.13 -4.32 13.00
C ARG A 91 1.16 -3.15 13.19
N LEU A 92 0.72 -2.92 14.41
CA LEU A 92 -0.33 -1.96 14.73
C LEU A 92 0.25 -0.55 14.89
N ASN A 93 -0.56 0.49 14.69
CA ASN A 93 -0.17 1.83 15.07
C ASN A 93 -0.13 1.99 16.61
N ASP A 94 0.18 3.17 17.13
CA ASP A 94 0.34 3.40 18.57
C ASP A 94 -0.98 3.38 19.36
N ASN A 95 -2.13 3.44 18.68
CA ASN A 95 -3.45 3.19 19.28
C ASN A 95 -3.83 1.69 19.32
N GLY A 96 -2.96 0.79 18.85
CA GLY A 96 -3.27 -0.64 18.74
C GLY A 96 -4.26 -0.95 17.62
N VAL A 97 -4.30 -0.09 16.59
CA VAL A 97 -5.20 -0.24 15.44
C VAL A 97 -4.46 -0.86 14.26
N ASP A 98 -5.10 -1.85 13.63
CA ASP A 98 -4.70 -2.35 12.31
C ASP A 98 -5.19 -1.33 11.27
N LEU A 99 -4.25 -0.57 10.67
CA LEU A 99 -4.59 0.50 9.75
C LEU A 99 -5.30 -0.02 8.49
N ASN A 100 -5.00 -1.27 8.04
CA ASN A 100 -5.73 -1.90 6.93
C ASN A 100 -7.07 -2.53 7.35
N ARG A 101 -7.61 -2.11 8.50
CA ARG A 101 -8.96 -2.36 8.99
C ARG A 101 -9.69 -1.07 9.38
N ASN A 102 -9.05 0.10 9.18
CA ASN A 102 -9.55 1.38 9.65
C ASN A 102 -10.21 2.22 8.53
N PHE A 103 -10.11 1.84 7.26
CA PHE A 103 -10.78 2.57 6.17
C PHE A 103 -12.30 2.42 6.22
N PRO A 104 -13.07 3.44 5.75
CA PRO A 104 -14.52 3.51 6.03
C PRO A 104 -15.37 2.49 5.27
N ILE A 105 -14.88 1.92 4.17
CA ILE A 105 -15.67 0.99 3.36
C ILE A 105 -15.69 -0.39 4.01
N ASN A 106 -16.89 -0.93 4.20
CA ASN A 106 -17.12 -2.22 4.88
C ASN A 106 -16.54 -2.27 6.31
N TRP A 107 -16.25 -1.13 6.93
CA TRP A 107 -15.67 -1.07 8.26
C TRP A 107 -16.55 -1.78 9.31
N GLN A 108 -15.93 -2.52 10.20
CA GLN A 108 -16.58 -3.22 11.30
C GLN A 108 -15.81 -3.00 12.59
N ALA A 109 -16.52 -2.58 13.65
CA ALA A 109 -15.93 -2.40 14.98
C ALA A 109 -15.40 -3.73 15.53
N ASP A 110 -16.20 -4.80 15.40
CA ASP A 110 -15.88 -6.17 15.82
C ASP A 110 -15.85 -7.08 14.58
N TRP A 111 -14.72 -7.08 13.87
CA TRP A 111 -14.57 -7.94 12.72
C TRP A 111 -14.18 -9.37 13.11
N ASN A 112 -14.66 -10.36 12.33
CA ASN A 112 -14.33 -11.75 12.54
C ASN A 112 -12.87 -12.02 12.16
N ARG A 113 -12.06 -12.46 13.14
CA ARG A 113 -10.64 -12.73 12.96
C ARG A 113 -10.32 -14.18 12.61
N ALA A 114 -11.31 -15.03 12.41
CA ALA A 114 -11.05 -16.39 11.98
C ALA A 114 -10.34 -16.37 10.62
N GLY A 115 -9.20 -17.07 10.55
CA GLY A 115 -8.35 -17.06 9.35
C GLY A 115 -7.53 -15.79 9.12
N CYS A 116 -7.69 -14.76 9.96
CA CYS A 116 -6.95 -13.51 9.90
C CYS A 116 -5.74 -13.52 10.84
N TRP A 117 -4.89 -12.49 10.68
CA TRP A 117 -3.80 -12.24 11.63
C TRP A 117 -4.36 -12.01 13.05
N ASN A 118 -3.93 -12.80 14.02
CA ASN A 118 -4.45 -12.80 15.39
C ASN A 118 -3.38 -13.04 16.47
N TYR A 119 -2.11 -12.73 16.17
CA TYR A 119 -0.98 -12.94 17.09
C TYR A 119 -1.01 -11.98 18.29
N LEU A 120 -1.67 -10.82 18.15
CA LEU A 120 -1.87 -9.84 19.23
C LEU A 120 -3.32 -9.34 19.21
N PRO A 121 -3.84 -8.82 20.33
CA PRO A 121 -5.07 -8.03 20.32
C PRO A 121 -4.90 -6.84 19.37
N SER A 122 -5.86 -6.63 18.48
CA SER A 122 -5.87 -5.52 17.54
C SER A 122 -7.28 -4.94 17.42
N SER A 123 -7.38 -3.68 17.05
CA SER A 123 -8.62 -2.94 16.84
C SER A 123 -8.73 -2.48 15.40
N SER A 124 -9.95 -2.22 14.94
CA SER A 124 -10.22 -1.48 13.70
C SER A 124 -10.37 0.04 13.94
N GLY A 125 -10.07 0.50 15.14
CA GLY A 125 -10.21 1.89 15.56
C GLY A 125 -11.53 2.19 16.28
N THR A 126 -11.68 3.41 16.76
CA THR A 126 -12.89 3.89 17.45
C THR A 126 -14.04 4.21 16.49
N GLY A 127 -13.75 4.25 15.20
CA GLY A 127 -14.68 4.48 14.11
C GLY A 127 -13.96 4.38 12.77
N PRO A 128 -14.71 4.37 11.65
CA PRO A 128 -14.09 4.33 10.32
C PRO A 128 -13.24 5.58 10.10
N GLY A 129 -11.96 5.38 9.70
CA GLY A 129 -11.01 6.47 9.50
C GLY A 129 -10.65 7.23 10.77
N SER A 130 -10.68 6.59 11.94
CA SER A 130 -10.35 7.24 13.22
C SER A 130 -8.87 7.61 13.35
N GLU A 131 -7.98 6.90 12.66
CA GLU A 131 -6.53 7.07 12.82
C GLU A 131 -5.98 8.21 11.95
N ALA A 132 -5.01 8.94 12.49
CA ALA A 132 -4.40 10.09 11.83
C ALA A 132 -3.73 9.69 10.51
N GLU A 133 -3.09 8.54 10.48
CA GLU A 133 -2.43 7.96 9.33
C GLU A 133 -3.45 7.63 8.23
N THR A 134 -4.56 6.98 8.59
CA THR A 134 -5.66 6.68 7.66
C THR A 134 -6.27 7.96 7.10
N GLN A 135 -6.53 8.96 7.94
CA GLN A 135 -7.09 10.24 7.50
C GLN A 135 -6.15 10.98 6.54
N ALA A 136 -4.85 10.98 6.82
CA ALA A 136 -3.86 11.63 5.95
C ALA A 136 -3.85 11.01 4.56
N LEU A 137 -3.82 9.67 4.48
CA LEU A 137 -3.85 8.96 3.19
C LEU A 137 -5.19 9.16 2.47
N MET A 138 -6.32 9.09 3.16
CA MET A 138 -7.65 9.35 2.57
C MET A 138 -7.72 10.77 1.98
N ASN A 139 -7.27 11.79 2.71
CA ASN A 139 -7.25 13.18 2.24
C ASN A 139 -6.36 13.35 1.00
N PHE A 140 -5.22 12.64 0.96
CA PHE A 140 -4.36 12.64 -0.22
C PHE A 140 -5.06 12.00 -1.42
N ILE A 141 -5.62 10.80 -1.27
CA ILE A 141 -6.37 10.11 -2.33
C ILE A 141 -7.54 10.97 -2.82
N ASP A 142 -8.31 11.57 -1.93
CA ASP A 142 -9.49 12.38 -2.26
C ASP A 142 -9.14 13.70 -2.98
N SER A 143 -7.92 14.20 -2.81
CA SER A 143 -7.44 15.43 -3.46
C SER A 143 -6.74 15.18 -4.81
N HIS A 144 -6.55 13.91 -5.21
CA HIS A 144 -5.86 13.53 -6.42
C HIS A 144 -6.77 12.68 -7.34
N LYS A 145 -6.37 12.54 -8.61
CA LYS A 145 -7.09 11.73 -9.60
C LYS A 145 -6.37 10.40 -9.84
N ILE A 146 -6.12 9.68 -8.77
CA ILE A 146 -5.45 8.38 -8.84
C ILE A 146 -6.35 7.40 -9.60
N GLU A 147 -5.80 6.68 -10.57
CA GLU A 147 -6.53 5.71 -11.41
C GLU A 147 -6.18 4.27 -11.05
N ALA A 148 -4.96 4.02 -10.53
CA ALA A 148 -4.55 2.71 -10.05
C ALA A 148 -3.67 2.83 -8.81
N LEU A 149 -3.84 1.88 -7.88
CA LEU A 149 -3.14 1.82 -6.59
C LEU A 149 -2.68 0.40 -6.29
N ILE A 150 -1.42 0.27 -5.85
CA ILE A 150 -0.87 -0.96 -5.27
C ILE A 150 -0.53 -0.68 -3.81
N SER A 151 -1.03 -1.53 -2.91
CA SER A 151 -0.63 -1.59 -1.51
C SER A 151 0.21 -2.85 -1.29
N TYR A 152 1.43 -2.67 -0.79
CA TYR A 152 2.35 -3.78 -0.55
C TYR A 152 2.26 -4.30 0.89
N HIS A 153 2.18 -5.62 1.00
CA HIS A 153 2.11 -6.41 2.22
C HIS A 153 3.11 -7.58 2.17
N SER A 154 3.23 -8.31 3.25
CA SER A 154 3.88 -9.62 3.32
C SER A 154 3.22 -10.51 4.41
N ALA A 155 3.12 -11.84 4.22
CA ALA A 155 3.79 -12.54 3.12
C ALA A 155 2.93 -13.66 2.54
N ALA A 156 3.23 -13.95 1.27
CA ALA A 156 2.93 -15.18 0.55
C ALA A 156 1.45 -15.50 0.27
N LEU A 157 0.50 -14.63 0.60
CA LEU A 157 -0.92 -14.90 0.39
C LEU A 157 -1.38 -14.67 -1.06
N GLY A 158 -0.76 -13.75 -1.79
CA GLY A 158 -1.03 -13.49 -3.19
C GLY A 158 -1.44 -12.04 -3.50
N ILE A 159 -2.21 -11.86 -4.58
CA ILE A 159 -2.70 -10.57 -5.05
C ILE A 159 -4.19 -10.50 -4.78
N PHE A 160 -4.62 -9.54 -3.94
CA PHE A 160 -6.01 -9.34 -3.54
C PHE A 160 -6.60 -8.12 -4.26
N PRO A 161 -7.53 -8.30 -5.21
CA PRO A 161 -8.26 -7.18 -5.77
C PRO A 161 -9.16 -6.51 -4.72
N GLY A 162 -9.25 -5.19 -4.77
CA GLY A 162 -10.21 -4.43 -3.96
C GLY A 162 -11.66 -4.64 -4.39
N GLY A 163 -12.57 -4.32 -3.47
CA GLY A 163 -14.01 -4.46 -3.66
C GLY A 163 -14.59 -5.78 -3.11
N ASN A 164 -15.84 -5.72 -2.68
CA ASN A 164 -16.56 -6.91 -2.23
C ASN A 164 -18.00 -6.87 -2.79
N PRO A 165 -18.30 -7.65 -3.87
CA PRO A 165 -17.37 -8.53 -4.61
C PRO A 165 -16.23 -7.75 -5.28
N TRP A 166 -15.16 -8.45 -5.67
CA TRP A 166 -14.02 -7.83 -6.33
C TRP A 166 -14.42 -6.95 -7.52
N ASP A 167 -13.84 -5.75 -7.56
CA ASP A 167 -14.04 -4.80 -8.65
C ASP A 167 -13.41 -5.31 -9.96
N GLU A 168 -14.06 -5.05 -11.08
CA GLU A 168 -13.60 -5.52 -12.39
C GLU A 168 -12.24 -4.95 -12.79
N ASN A 169 -12.02 -3.63 -12.57
CA ASN A 169 -10.75 -3.00 -12.89
C ASN A 169 -9.63 -3.49 -11.96
N SER A 170 -9.92 -3.66 -10.68
CA SER A 170 -8.98 -4.22 -9.71
C SER A 170 -8.62 -5.68 -10.04
N THR A 171 -9.58 -6.46 -10.51
CA THR A 171 -9.36 -7.82 -11.01
C THR A 171 -8.44 -7.82 -12.23
N ARG A 172 -8.68 -6.93 -13.22
CA ARG A 172 -7.81 -6.78 -14.39
C ARG A 172 -6.38 -6.38 -14.00
N LEU A 173 -6.23 -5.47 -13.01
CA LEU A 173 -4.91 -5.07 -12.50
C LEU A 173 -4.20 -6.26 -11.87
N ALA A 174 -4.89 -7.04 -11.02
CA ALA A 174 -4.34 -8.25 -10.40
C ALA A 174 -3.91 -9.30 -11.44
N GLU A 175 -4.73 -9.53 -12.46
CA GLU A 175 -4.41 -10.44 -13.57
C GLU A 175 -3.18 -10.00 -14.35
N SER A 176 -3.06 -8.68 -14.64
CA SER A 176 -1.90 -8.13 -15.33
C SER A 176 -0.61 -8.27 -14.50
N ILE A 177 -0.69 -8.05 -13.20
CA ILE A 177 0.42 -8.23 -12.26
C ILE A 177 0.82 -9.72 -12.18
N ALA A 178 -0.15 -10.63 -12.13
CA ALA A 178 0.10 -12.07 -12.08
C ALA A 178 0.81 -12.60 -13.33
N GLN A 179 0.67 -11.96 -14.49
CA GLN A 179 1.38 -12.34 -15.72
C GLN A 179 2.89 -12.03 -15.67
N VAL A 180 3.30 -11.08 -14.87
CA VAL A 180 4.71 -10.62 -14.78
C VAL A 180 5.38 -10.97 -13.46
N SER A 181 4.67 -11.67 -12.58
CA SER A 181 5.15 -12.05 -11.25
C SER A 181 4.87 -13.51 -10.93
N SER A 182 5.50 -14.03 -9.88
CA SER A 182 5.20 -15.35 -9.31
C SER A 182 4.23 -15.28 -8.13
N TYR A 183 3.68 -14.10 -7.82
CA TYR A 183 2.70 -13.94 -6.76
C TYR A 183 1.41 -14.69 -7.12
N ARG A 184 0.87 -15.38 -6.13
CA ARG A 184 -0.32 -16.21 -6.33
C ARG A 184 -1.53 -15.37 -6.72
N TYR A 185 -2.21 -15.79 -7.79
CA TYR A 185 -3.52 -15.25 -8.17
C TYR A 185 -4.39 -16.38 -8.75
N PRO A 186 -5.65 -16.57 -8.33
CA PRO A 186 -6.29 -15.90 -7.18
C PRO A 186 -5.53 -16.12 -5.87
N PRO A 187 -5.67 -15.19 -4.89
CA PRO A 187 -4.97 -15.29 -3.61
C PRO A 187 -5.39 -16.52 -2.81
N LEU A 188 -4.61 -16.85 -1.78
CA LEU A 188 -4.97 -17.93 -0.85
C LEU A 188 -6.23 -17.54 -0.07
N ASP A 189 -7.23 -18.40 -0.11
CA ASP A 189 -8.39 -18.29 0.77
C ASP A 189 -7.99 -18.71 2.20
N THR A 190 -7.89 -17.74 3.09
CA THR A 190 -7.59 -17.95 4.51
C THR A 190 -8.84 -18.12 5.35
N GLY A 191 -10.02 -17.92 4.76
CA GLY A 191 -11.29 -17.80 5.48
C GLY A 191 -11.43 -16.47 6.26
N CYS A 192 -10.47 -15.54 6.13
CA CYS A 192 -10.56 -14.21 6.74
C CYS A 192 -11.59 -13.35 6.01
N ILE A 193 -12.43 -12.68 6.77
CA ILE A 193 -13.31 -11.64 6.24
C ILE A 193 -12.57 -10.31 6.35
N TYR A 194 -12.02 -9.85 5.23
CA TYR A 194 -11.35 -8.55 5.16
C TYR A 194 -12.40 -7.42 5.17
N SER A 195 -12.16 -6.40 5.98
CA SER A 195 -13.07 -5.25 6.13
C SER A 195 -12.27 -3.99 6.43
N GLY A 196 -12.73 -2.84 5.98
CA GLY A 196 -12.06 -1.56 6.23
C GLY A 196 -10.66 -1.48 5.64
N THR A 197 -10.47 -2.05 4.44
CA THR A 197 -9.17 -2.14 3.75
C THR A 197 -8.91 -0.92 2.86
N LEU A 198 -7.63 -0.64 2.59
CA LEU A 198 -7.24 0.42 1.65
C LEU A 198 -7.74 0.13 0.22
N PRO A 199 -7.62 -1.10 -0.35
CA PRO A 199 -8.15 -1.36 -1.69
C PRO A 199 -9.66 -1.15 -1.80
N ASP A 200 -10.46 -1.54 -0.79
CA ASP A 200 -11.91 -1.30 -0.81
C ASP A 200 -12.22 0.21 -0.81
N TYR A 201 -11.48 0.99 -0.03
CA TYR A 201 -11.61 2.44 -0.04
C TYR A 201 -11.26 3.03 -1.41
N ALA A 202 -10.14 2.62 -2.00
CA ALA A 202 -9.71 3.07 -3.31
C ALA A 202 -10.74 2.74 -4.39
N VAL A 203 -11.29 1.52 -4.40
CA VAL A 203 -12.38 1.10 -5.30
C VAL A 203 -13.61 1.99 -5.14
N SER A 204 -13.98 2.39 -3.92
CA SER A 204 -15.10 3.31 -3.70
C SER A 204 -14.91 4.69 -4.33
N LYS A 205 -13.67 5.04 -4.70
CA LYS A 205 -13.29 6.26 -5.42
C LYS A 205 -13.11 6.04 -6.93
N GLY A 206 -13.40 4.84 -7.42
CA GLY A 206 -13.23 4.47 -8.83
C GLY A 206 -11.78 4.14 -9.22
N ILE A 207 -10.93 3.84 -8.25
CA ILE A 207 -9.51 3.51 -8.42
C ILE A 207 -9.37 1.99 -8.51
N ALA A 208 -8.71 1.48 -9.56
CA ALA A 208 -8.30 0.08 -9.60
C ALA A 208 -7.26 -0.19 -8.51
N ALA A 209 -7.52 -1.08 -7.57
CA ALA A 209 -6.65 -1.26 -6.41
C ALA A 209 -6.42 -2.72 -6.03
N VAL A 210 -5.19 -3.02 -5.60
CA VAL A 210 -4.80 -4.35 -5.15
C VAL A 210 -3.91 -4.28 -3.90
N ASP A 211 -4.05 -5.25 -2.99
CA ASP A 211 -3.02 -5.61 -2.02
C ASP A 211 -2.13 -6.70 -2.64
N ILE A 212 -0.81 -6.54 -2.56
CA ILE A 212 0.18 -7.53 -3.02
C ILE A 212 0.98 -8.03 -1.83
N GLU A 213 1.03 -9.34 -1.66
CA GLU A 213 1.82 -10.01 -0.64
C GLU A 213 3.18 -10.44 -1.20
N LEU A 214 4.29 -9.87 -0.71
CA LEU A 214 5.64 -10.30 -1.06
C LEU A 214 5.87 -11.77 -0.68
N THR A 215 6.88 -12.41 -1.27
CA THR A 215 7.14 -13.85 -1.12
C THR A 215 7.37 -14.27 0.33
N ASN A 216 7.98 -13.41 1.14
CA ASN A 216 8.25 -13.63 2.56
C ASN A 216 8.44 -12.28 3.30
N HIS A 217 8.67 -12.31 4.61
CA HIS A 217 8.88 -11.09 5.42
C HIS A 217 10.32 -10.52 5.39
N ILE A 218 11.19 -10.98 4.48
CA ILE A 218 12.60 -10.56 4.42
C ILE A 218 12.95 -9.99 3.06
N GLU A 219 12.66 -10.76 2.00
CA GLU A 219 12.98 -10.38 0.63
C GLU A 219 12.04 -9.30 0.11
N THR A 220 12.55 -8.44 -0.75
CA THR A 220 11.75 -7.38 -1.39
C THR A 220 11.26 -7.77 -2.78
N ASP A 221 11.73 -8.91 -3.31
CA ASP A 221 11.42 -9.37 -4.67
C ASP A 221 11.66 -8.27 -5.73
N PHE A 222 12.71 -7.42 -5.54
CA PHE A 222 12.89 -6.15 -6.22
C PHE A 222 12.81 -6.26 -7.75
N ASP A 223 13.55 -7.20 -8.36
CA ASP A 223 13.57 -7.34 -9.83
C ASP A 223 12.19 -7.70 -10.39
N MET A 224 11.43 -8.51 -9.67
CA MET A 224 10.05 -8.84 -10.03
C MET A 224 9.13 -7.63 -9.87
N ASN A 225 9.33 -6.84 -8.82
CA ASN A 225 8.56 -5.63 -8.58
C ASN A 225 8.90 -4.48 -9.55
N LEU A 226 10.03 -4.50 -10.25
CA LEU A 226 10.26 -3.60 -11.40
C LEU A 226 9.31 -3.92 -12.57
N ASN A 227 9.01 -5.21 -12.83
CA ASN A 227 8.04 -5.57 -13.85
C ASN A 227 6.62 -5.15 -13.44
N ILE A 228 6.28 -5.27 -12.15
CA ILE A 228 4.99 -4.81 -11.60
C ILE A 228 4.88 -3.28 -11.68
N LEU A 229 5.96 -2.56 -11.38
CA LEU A 229 6.00 -1.11 -11.56
C LEU A 229 5.66 -0.73 -13.00
N GLN A 230 6.22 -1.44 -14.00
CA GLN A 230 5.89 -1.17 -15.41
C GLN A 230 4.40 -1.40 -15.70
N VAL A 231 3.79 -2.49 -15.18
CA VAL A 231 2.34 -2.73 -15.31
C VAL A 231 1.53 -1.58 -14.72
N LEU A 232 1.93 -1.06 -13.55
CA LEU A 232 1.24 0.07 -12.93
C LEU A 232 1.38 1.37 -13.74
N LEU A 233 2.57 1.66 -14.28
CA LEU A 233 2.82 2.84 -15.10
C LEU A 233 2.03 2.81 -16.43
N ASP A 234 1.89 1.63 -17.03
CA ASP A 234 1.19 1.41 -18.32
C ASP A 234 -0.33 1.19 -18.14
N TRP A 235 -0.86 1.21 -16.92
CA TRP A 235 -2.27 0.97 -16.63
C TRP A 235 -3.19 1.94 -17.38
N GLN A 236 -4.31 1.36 -17.99
CA GLN A 236 -5.32 2.11 -18.76
C GLN A 236 -6.73 1.67 -18.41
#